data_5b40ec2396baef4880da150137dfc9e1
#
_entry.id   5b40ec2396baef4880da150137dfc9e1
#
_cell.length_a   1.000
_cell.length_b   1.000
_cell.length_c   1.000
_cell.angle_alpha   90.00
_cell.angle_beta   90.00
_cell.angle_gamma   90.00
#
_symmetry.space_group_name_H-M   'P 1'
#
loop_
_entity.id
_entity.type
_entity.pdbx_description
1 polymer ?
#
loop_
_entity_poly.entity_id
_entity_poly.type
_entity_poly.pdbx_seq_one_letter_code
_entity_poly.pdbx_strand_id
1 'polypeptide(L)'
;MAAAKKTAKKAAPKKVAAKNPNELFDRTTQAFIYNNQVNATQRMLDFDYVAGRETPSVAAIINPTGSDSLSKFFFGKKEILIPMYKTIEKAAKLHPNVDVMINFASFRSAAASTEEALDIPQIKTVVIIAEGVPERRMKLVTAKAKKLGKNIIGPATVGGIKAGGFKIGNTGGTIENIIESKLHRPGSVGFVSKSGGLSNEAYYTIAMNTDGLYEGIAIGGDMYPGSSLLDHLLRFEKIPDVKMLVCLGEVGGSGEYDIVEALKKKQITKPLVMWVTGTCSKAFKTEVQFGHAGAKAGSDAETADAKNAALKKAGAIVPNSYDDYDRKIRETYQGLLKKGVIKPKPEPEAPTVPMDYAKAVKEGVIRKPANFISTISDDRGEELMYGNMPISEIFKKDLGVGGVLSILWFKKLLPRYATKFIEMTIMVTADHGAAVSGAHNTIVATRAGKDLISSVVSGMLTIGPRFGGAVDGAAQMFSDAYDRGLTPQQFIDEMKKKGQNIQGIGHRVKSIHNPDMRVTVIKEYALKNFKKSDILKYALEVEKLTTSKRDNLILNVDGCIGICFADMLRSEMPRKEADMYIQMGALNGLFVLGRSIGLMGHHLDQKRLKQGLYRHPWDDIAYMLD
;
A
#
# COMPACT_ATOMS: atom_id res chain seq x y z
N MET A 1 10.11 -1.24 -50.28
CA MET A 1 9.67 0.07 -49.73
C MET A 1 9.99 0.08 -48.23
N ALA A 2 10.90 0.91 -47.83
CA ALA A 2 11.44 0.98 -46.46
C ALA A 2 10.51 1.78 -45.56
N ALA A 3 9.97 1.19 -44.49
CA ALA A 3 9.21 1.86 -43.47
C ALA A 3 10.15 2.20 -42.31
N ALA A 4 10.27 3.50 -42.03
CA ALA A 4 11.16 4.09 -41.05
C ALA A 4 10.76 3.72 -39.62
N LYS A 5 11.68 3.11 -38.88
CA LYS A 5 11.60 2.93 -37.43
C LYS A 5 11.71 4.29 -36.74
N LYS A 6 10.61 4.82 -36.20
CA LYS A 6 10.66 5.91 -35.22
C LYS A 6 11.00 5.33 -33.84
N THR A 7 12.24 5.47 -33.44
CA THR A 7 12.70 5.25 -32.07
C THR A 7 12.08 6.30 -31.15
N ALA A 8 11.17 5.91 -30.28
CA ALA A 8 10.67 6.76 -29.22
C ALA A 8 11.80 7.04 -28.19
N LYS A 9 12.35 8.24 -28.19
CA LYS A 9 13.24 8.72 -27.14
C LYS A 9 12.48 8.75 -25.82
N LYS A 10 12.92 7.94 -24.84
CA LYS A 10 12.51 8.11 -23.44
C LYS A 10 12.81 9.54 -23.02
N ALA A 11 11.75 10.30 -22.73
CA ALA A 11 11.90 11.64 -22.15
C ALA A 11 12.57 11.51 -20.77
N ALA A 12 13.60 12.30 -20.55
CA ALA A 12 14.24 12.42 -19.24
C ALA A 12 13.22 12.87 -18.19
N PRO A 13 13.30 12.41 -16.93
CA PRO A 13 12.36 12.81 -15.88
C PRO A 13 12.44 14.33 -15.74
N LYS A 14 11.32 15.03 -15.96
CA LYS A 14 11.19 16.45 -15.68
C LYS A 14 11.51 16.67 -14.21
N LYS A 15 12.48 17.53 -13.91
CA LYS A 15 12.72 18.01 -12.54
C LYS A 15 11.39 18.50 -11.97
N VAL A 16 10.91 17.83 -10.92
CA VAL A 16 9.74 18.28 -10.16
C VAL A 16 10.11 19.63 -9.56
N ALA A 17 9.39 20.68 -9.93
CA ALA A 17 9.57 22.00 -9.34
C ALA A 17 9.37 21.90 -7.82
N ALA A 18 10.19 22.61 -7.04
CA ALA A 18 10.06 22.62 -5.60
C ALA A 18 8.65 23.12 -5.21
N LYS A 19 7.98 22.37 -4.32
CA LYS A 19 6.64 22.70 -3.82
C LYS A 19 6.66 24.08 -3.16
N ASN A 20 5.68 24.93 -3.50
CA ASN A 20 5.53 26.23 -2.84
C ASN A 20 5.30 25.99 -1.33
N PRO A 21 6.08 26.56 -0.42
CA PRO A 21 5.96 26.30 1.02
C PRO A 21 4.61 26.72 1.62
N ASN A 22 3.86 27.58 0.92
CA ASN A 22 2.51 28.00 1.33
C ASN A 22 1.40 27.09 0.79
N GLU A 23 1.71 26.10 -0.04
CA GLU A 23 0.75 25.10 -0.53
C GLU A 23 0.80 23.85 0.32
N LEU A 24 -0.37 23.48 0.89
CA LEU A 24 -0.50 22.23 1.62
C LEU A 24 -0.54 21.03 0.66
N PHE A 25 -1.17 21.22 -0.49
CA PHE A 25 -1.44 20.16 -1.46
C PHE A 25 -1.10 20.60 -2.89
N ASP A 26 -0.68 19.64 -3.69
CA ASP A 26 -0.45 19.78 -5.13
C ASP A 26 -0.77 18.47 -5.88
N ARG A 27 -0.44 18.41 -7.17
CA ARG A 27 -0.65 17.21 -8.00
C ARG A 27 0.25 16.03 -7.63
N THR A 28 1.27 16.22 -6.82
CA THR A 28 2.20 15.17 -6.37
C THR A 28 1.87 14.65 -4.98
N THR A 29 0.99 15.35 -4.25
CA THR A 29 0.58 14.98 -2.89
C THR A 29 0.03 13.57 -2.85
N GLN A 30 0.54 12.77 -1.91
CA GLN A 30 0.06 11.43 -1.62
C GLN A 30 -0.38 11.31 -0.15
N ALA A 31 -1.36 10.44 0.09
CA ALA A 31 -1.95 10.27 1.40
C ALA A 31 -2.00 8.82 1.85
N PHE A 32 -1.92 8.63 3.17
CA PHE A 32 -2.43 7.46 3.86
C PHE A 32 -3.88 7.67 4.28
N ILE A 33 -4.71 6.64 4.13
CA ILE A 33 -6.04 6.58 4.72
C ILE A 33 -5.96 5.75 6.00
N TYR A 34 -6.21 6.35 7.14
CA TYR A 34 -6.26 5.63 8.42
C TYR A 34 -7.67 5.10 8.67
N ASN A 35 -7.81 3.82 8.86
CA ASN A 35 -9.00 2.98 8.74
C ASN A 35 -9.47 2.80 7.28
N ASN A 36 -9.97 1.59 6.99
CA ASN A 36 -10.43 1.24 5.64
C ASN A 36 -11.77 1.92 5.31
N GLN A 37 -11.71 3.00 4.53
CA GLN A 37 -12.86 3.77 4.07
C GLN A 37 -13.01 3.63 2.55
N VAL A 38 -13.63 2.53 2.11
CA VAL A 38 -13.72 2.14 0.70
C VAL A 38 -14.31 3.26 -0.17
N ASN A 39 -15.46 3.82 0.24
CA ASN A 39 -16.14 4.86 -0.54
C ASN A 39 -15.31 6.16 -0.64
N ALA A 40 -14.73 6.62 0.46
CA ALA A 40 -13.89 7.82 0.46
C ALA A 40 -12.64 7.62 -0.38
N THR A 41 -12.00 6.46 -0.28
CA THR A 41 -10.83 6.09 -1.08
C THR A 41 -11.19 6.06 -2.57
N GLN A 42 -12.27 5.38 -2.96
CA GLN A 42 -12.69 5.33 -4.37
C GLN A 42 -12.99 6.72 -4.92
N ARG A 43 -13.70 7.56 -4.18
CA ARG A 43 -13.99 8.95 -4.58
C ARG A 43 -12.75 9.83 -4.75
N MET A 44 -11.69 9.57 -3.98
CA MET A 44 -10.40 10.24 -4.18
C MET A 44 -9.75 9.80 -5.48
N LEU A 45 -9.76 8.49 -5.77
CA LEU A 45 -9.21 7.93 -7.01
C LEU A 45 -9.98 8.38 -8.26
N ASP A 46 -11.29 8.51 -8.16
CA ASP A 46 -12.14 9.03 -9.24
C ASP A 46 -11.79 10.50 -9.54
N PHE A 47 -11.62 11.31 -8.48
CA PHE A 47 -11.15 12.68 -8.62
C PHE A 47 -9.76 12.75 -9.26
N ASP A 48 -8.83 11.92 -8.83
CA ASP A 48 -7.47 11.86 -9.38
C ASP A 48 -7.50 11.60 -10.89
N TYR A 49 -8.35 10.64 -11.30
CA TYR A 49 -8.51 10.29 -12.70
C TYR A 49 -9.09 11.45 -13.52
N VAL A 50 -10.14 12.10 -13.02
CA VAL A 50 -10.80 13.24 -13.68
C VAL A 50 -9.88 14.47 -13.71
N ALA A 51 -9.09 14.69 -12.67
CA ALA A 51 -8.07 15.73 -12.63
C ALA A 51 -6.83 15.43 -13.50
N GLY A 52 -6.80 14.26 -14.16
CA GLY A 52 -5.70 13.85 -15.04
C GLY A 52 -4.40 13.60 -14.30
N ARG A 53 -4.44 13.05 -13.07
CA ARG A 53 -3.24 12.59 -12.35
C ARG A 53 -2.72 11.31 -13.00
N GLU A 54 -1.41 11.17 -13.06
CA GLU A 54 -0.77 9.95 -13.57
C GLU A 54 -0.70 8.85 -12.51
N THR A 55 -0.63 9.26 -11.23
CA THR A 55 -0.52 8.35 -10.08
C THR A 55 -1.62 8.64 -9.06
N PRO A 56 -2.18 7.60 -8.43
CA PRO A 56 -3.15 7.73 -7.34
C PRO A 56 -2.62 8.60 -6.20
N SER A 57 -3.51 9.42 -5.63
CA SER A 57 -3.21 10.19 -4.42
C SER A 57 -3.23 9.33 -3.15
N VAL A 58 -3.92 8.20 -3.16
CA VAL A 58 -3.91 7.24 -2.06
C VAL A 58 -2.80 6.23 -2.29
N ALA A 59 -1.76 6.28 -1.47
CA ALA A 59 -0.60 5.39 -1.57
C ALA A 59 -0.81 4.09 -0.78
N ALA A 60 -1.47 4.16 0.38
CA ALA A 60 -1.76 3.00 1.22
C ALA A 60 -2.91 3.29 2.20
N ILE A 61 -3.46 2.22 2.76
CA ILE A 61 -4.46 2.24 3.81
C ILE A 61 -3.81 1.69 5.10
N ILE A 62 -4.04 2.35 6.23
CA ILE A 62 -3.65 1.87 7.54
C ILE A 62 -4.85 1.19 8.19
N ASN A 63 -4.73 -0.10 8.46
CA ASN A 63 -5.78 -0.88 9.13
C ASN A 63 -5.23 -1.50 10.41
N PRO A 64 -5.30 -0.81 11.56
CA PRO A 64 -4.66 -1.24 12.80
C PRO A 64 -5.23 -2.53 13.38
N THR A 65 -6.48 -2.88 13.04
CA THR A 65 -7.16 -4.10 13.52
C THR A 65 -7.00 -5.29 12.59
N GLY A 66 -6.46 -5.08 11.38
CA GLY A 66 -6.27 -6.12 10.38
C GLY A 66 -4.83 -6.62 10.28
N SER A 67 -4.59 -7.44 9.28
CA SER A 67 -3.26 -7.85 8.81
C SER A 67 -2.89 -7.09 7.55
N ASP A 68 -1.61 -7.12 7.19
CA ASP A 68 -1.16 -6.60 5.90
C ASP A 68 -1.83 -7.35 4.75
N SER A 69 -2.37 -6.60 3.81
CA SER A 69 -3.16 -7.14 2.71
C SER A 69 -3.23 -6.15 1.54
N LEU A 70 -4.02 -6.47 0.54
CA LEU A 70 -4.28 -5.61 -0.61
C LEU A 70 -5.78 -5.36 -0.71
N SER A 71 -6.15 -4.11 -0.97
CA SER A 71 -7.53 -3.72 -1.24
C SER A 71 -7.69 -3.32 -2.71
N LYS A 72 -8.81 -3.73 -3.31
CA LYS A 72 -9.11 -3.51 -4.74
C LYS A 72 -9.90 -2.23 -4.92
N PHE A 73 -9.46 -1.41 -5.86
CA PHE A 73 -10.10 -0.15 -6.26
C PHE A 73 -10.03 0.01 -7.77
N PHE A 74 -10.68 1.05 -8.29
CA PHE A 74 -10.56 1.43 -9.68
C PHE A 74 -9.89 2.80 -9.82
N PHE A 75 -9.05 2.92 -10.82
CA PHE A 75 -8.49 4.18 -11.29
C PHE A 75 -8.91 4.37 -12.75
N GLY A 76 -9.94 5.14 -12.97
CA GLY A 76 -10.66 5.15 -14.25
C GLY A 76 -11.24 3.77 -14.57
N LYS A 77 -10.87 3.18 -15.70
CA LYS A 77 -11.33 1.85 -16.12
C LYS A 77 -10.46 0.69 -15.62
N LYS A 78 -9.34 0.99 -14.95
CA LYS A 78 -8.38 -0.03 -14.49
C LYS A 78 -8.60 -0.38 -13.03
N GLU A 79 -8.70 -1.66 -12.73
CA GLU A 79 -8.63 -2.16 -11.36
C GLU A 79 -7.19 -2.06 -10.86
N ILE A 80 -7.01 -1.47 -9.67
CA ILE A 80 -5.71 -1.32 -9.02
C ILE A 80 -5.75 -1.93 -7.62
N LEU A 81 -4.58 -2.27 -7.11
CA LEU A 81 -4.40 -2.79 -5.75
C LEU A 81 -3.72 -1.71 -4.90
N ILE A 82 -4.38 -1.30 -3.82
CA ILE A 82 -3.80 -0.42 -2.81
C ILE A 82 -3.39 -1.26 -1.61
N PRO A 83 -2.11 -1.18 -1.18
CA PRO A 83 -1.65 -1.94 -0.03
C PRO A 83 -2.27 -1.44 1.26
N MET A 84 -2.56 -2.37 2.16
CA MET A 84 -3.01 -2.13 3.52
C MET A 84 -1.95 -2.59 4.50
N TYR A 85 -1.63 -1.74 5.49
CA TYR A 85 -0.64 -2.04 6.53
C TYR A 85 -1.25 -1.89 7.91
N LYS A 86 -0.73 -2.64 8.87
CA LYS A 86 -1.18 -2.58 10.26
C LYS A 86 -0.73 -1.29 10.96
N THR A 87 0.44 -0.74 10.61
CA THR A 87 1.04 0.41 11.29
C THR A 87 1.42 1.54 10.34
N ILE A 88 1.37 2.78 10.84
CA ILE A 88 1.78 3.98 10.09
C ILE A 88 3.28 3.91 9.77
N GLU A 89 4.11 3.48 10.70
CA GLU A 89 5.56 3.35 10.52
C GLU A 89 5.93 2.44 9.34
N LYS A 90 5.28 1.28 9.24
CA LYS A 90 5.51 0.35 8.14
C LYS A 90 5.13 0.96 6.79
N ALA A 91 3.96 1.58 6.73
CA ALA A 91 3.51 2.27 5.53
C ALA A 91 4.45 3.40 5.14
N ALA A 92 4.85 4.24 6.08
CA ALA A 92 5.76 5.37 5.87
C ALA A 92 7.13 4.93 5.33
N LYS A 93 7.66 3.82 5.83
CA LYS A 93 8.93 3.25 5.36
C LYS A 93 8.86 2.77 3.91
N LEU A 94 7.71 2.22 3.49
CA LEU A 94 7.51 1.69 2.14
C LEU A 94 7.03 2.74 1.13
N HIS A 95 6.46 3.85 1.63
CA HIS A 95 5.93 4.95 0.83
C HIS A 95 6.52 6.29 1.30
N PRO A 96 7.81 6.57 1.05
CA PRO A 96 8.52 7.73 1.59
C PRO A 96 8.02 9.10 1.07
N ASN A 97 7.27 9.12 -0.02
CA ASN A 97 6.76 10.35 -0.63
C ASN A 97 5.40 10.80 -0.08
N VAL A 98 4.79 10.02 0.83
CA VAL A 98 3.50 10.38 1.43
C VAL A 98 3.71 11.46 2.48
N ASP A 99 3.00 12.58 2.33
CA ASP A 99 3.09 13.74 3.22
C ASP A 99 1.77 14.07 3.94
N VAL A 100 0.69 13.34 3.66
CA VAL A 100 -0.64 13.54 4.25
C VAL A 100 -1.14 12.24 4.89
N MET A 101 -1.81 12.36 6.05
CA MET A 101 -2.64 11.28 6.59
C MET A 101 -4.08 11.77 6.77
N ILE A 102 -5.04 11.06 6.18
CA ILE A 102 -6.48 11.30 6.37
C ILE A 102 -6.98 10.30 7.41
N ASN A 103 -7.33 10.82 8.57
CA ASN A 103 -7.63 10.05 9.76
C ASN A 103 -9.14 9.83 9.91
N PHE A 104 -9.61 8.63 9.59
CA PHE A 104 -10.97 8.16 9.81
C PHE A 104 -11.13 7.33 11.10
N ALA A 105 -10.21 7.44 12.03
CA ALA A 105 -10.37 6.83 13.34
C ALA A 105 -11.62 7.38 14.04
N SER A 106 -12.22 6.58 14.92
CA SER A 106 -13.32 7.06 15.76
C SER A 106 -12.84 8.19 16.69
N PHE A 107 -13.76 9.00 17.19
CA PHE A 107 -13.43 10.10 18.13
C PHE A 107 -12.60 9.65 19.34
N ARG A 108 -12.73 8.37 19.76
CA ARG A 108 -11.98 7.80 20.88
C ARG A 108 -10.50 7.59 20.57
N SER A 109 -10.16 7.28 19.34
CA SER A 109 -8.80 6.92 18.90
C SER A 109 -8.15 7.95 17.96
N ALA A 110 -8.92 8.90 17.43
CA ALA A 110 -8.43 9.88 16.46
C ALA A 110 -7.27 10.73 16.97
N ALA A 111 -7.30 11.18 18.25
CA ALA A 111 -6.20 11.94 18.83
C ALA A 111 -4.91 11.10 18.94
N ALA A 112 -5.01 9.83 19.38
CA ALA A 112 -3.84 8.96 19.54
C ALA A 112 -3.20 8.61 18.18
N SER A 113 -4.00 8.23 17.17
CA SER A 113 -3.48 7.95 15.83
C SER A 113 -2.94 9.21 15.13
N THR A 114 -3.47 10.39 15.43
CA THR A 114 -2.89 11.66 14.96
C THR A 114 -1.55 11.92 15.63
N GLU A 115 -1.42 11.69 16.93
CA GLU A 115 -0.17 11.85 17.67
C GLU A 115 0.93 10.94 17.13
N GLU A 116 0.61 9.68 16.83
CA GLU A 116 1.51 8.72 16.16
C GLU A 116 1.94 9.23 14.78
N ALA A 117 1.00 9.72 13.97
CA ALA A 117 1.31 10.26 12.64
C ALA A 117 2.21 11.50 12.70
N LEU A 118 2.05 12.35 13.71
CA LEU A 118 2.90 13.54 13.90
C LEU A 118 4.36 13.17 14.22
N ASP A 119 4.62 11.99 14.78
CA ASP A 119 5.98 11.50 15.03
C ASP A 119 6.68 10.98 13.75
N ILE A 120 5.94 10.76 12.67
CA ILE A 120 6.50 10.35 11.38
C ILE A 120 7.04 11.57 10.62
N PRO A 121 8.35 11.67 10.36
CA PRO A 121 8.97 12.90 9.84
C PRO A 121 8.39 13.40 8.51
N GLN A 122 8.03 12.49 7.61
CA GLN A 122 7.51 12.82 6.27
C GLN A 122 6.06 13.32 6.27
N ILE A 123 5.24 12.95 7.27
CA ILE A 123 3.86 13.42 7.37
C ILE A 123 3.85 14.88 7.80
N LYS A 124 3.35 15.74 6.93
CA LYS A 124 3.28 17.21 7.15
C LYS A 124 1.88 17.68 7.53
N THR A 125 0.85 16.98 7.06
CA THR A 125 -0.54 17.34 7.31
C THR A 125 -1.33 16.12 7.76
N VAL A 126 -2.09 16.26 8.85
CA VAL A 126 -3.06 15.27 9.31
C VAL A 126 -4.46 15.86 9.24
N VAL A 127 -5.39 15.12 8.62
CA VAL A 127 -6.80 15.53 8.52
C VAL A 127 -7.62 14.63 9.44
N ILE A 128 -8.32 15.19 10.41
CA ILE A 128 -9.12 14.45 11.39
C ILE A 128 -10.60 14.58 11.03
N ILE A 129 -11.18 13.51 10.51
CA ILE A 129 -12.59 13.50 10.05
C ILE A 129 -13.57 13.40 11.21
N ALA A 130 -13.20 12.66 12.26
CA ALA A 130 -14.08 12.40 13.40
C ALA A 130 -14.60 13.66 14.08
N GLU A 131 -15.87 13.63 14.49
CA GLU A 131 -16.50 14.62 15.34
C GLU A 131 -16.47 14.16 16.82
N GLY A 132 -16.41 15.12 17.76
CA GLY A 132 -16.45 14.83 19.19
C GLY A 132 -15.14 14.28 19.77
N VAL A 133 -14.02 14.59 19.17
CA VAL A 133 -12.70 14.27 19.74
C VAL A 133 -12.51 15.06 21.03
N PRO A 134 -12.06 14.44 22.17
CA PRO A 134 -11.97 15.13 23.43
C PRO A 134 -11.09 16.39 23.38
N GLU A 135 -11.63 17.54 23.78
CA GLU A 135 -11.02 18.86 23.67
C GLU A 135 -9.60 18.90 24.24
N ARG A 136 -9.42 18.34 25.46
CA ARG A 136 -8.10 18.27 26.10
C ARG A 136 -7.07 17.59 25.21
N ARG A 137 -7.46 16.50 24.54
CA ARG A 137 -6.58 15.76 23.64
C ARG A 137 -6.26 16.60 22.41
N MET A 138 -7.26 17.28 21.84
CA MET A 138 -7.04 18.15 20.68
C MET A 138 -6.11 19.31 20.97
N LYS A 139 -6.24 19.97 22.15
CA LYS A 139 -5.28 21.02 22.57
C LYS A 139 -3.84 20.52 22.60
N LEU A 140 -3.60 19.32 23.15
CA LEU A 140 -2.26 18.71 23.23
C LEU A 140 -1.71 18.35 21.85
N VAL A 141 -2.51 17.70 21.01
CA VAL A 141 -2.11 17.28 19.66
C VAL A 141 -1.85 18.51 18.78
N THR A 142 -2.68 19.54 18.86
CA THR A 142 -2.48 20.81 18.12
C THR A 142 -1.21 21.53 18.57
N ALA A 143 -0.93 21.57 19.87
CA ALA A 143 0.32 22.14 20.39
C ALA A 143 1.55 21.37 19.90
N LYS A 144 1.48 20.02 19.88
CA LYS A 144 2.53 19.16 19.33
C LYS A 144 2.74 19.44 17.85
N ALA A 145 1.67 19.52 17.05
CA ALA A 145 1.75 19.81 15.63
C ALA A 145 2.43 21.16 15.36
N LYS A 146 2.03 22.21 16.07
CA LYS A 146 2.66 23.54 15.98
C LYS A 146 4.15 23.51 16.32
N LYS A 147 4.54 22.81 17.38
CA LYS A 147 5.96 22.63 17.75
C LYS A 147 6.77 21.92 16.66
N LEU A 148 6.15 21.00 15.95
CA LEU A 148 6.80 20.23 14.86
C LEU A 148 6.68 20.92 13.49
N GLY A 149 6.04 22.08 13.38
CA GLY A 149 5.78 22.77 12.10
C GLY A 149 4.86 21.98 11.16
N LYS A 150 3.92 21.20 11.73
CA LYS A 150 2.98 20.37 10.99
C LYS A 150 1.56 20.92 11.08
N ASN A 151 0.72 20.55 10.09
CA ASN A 151 -0.64 21.05 9.99
C ASN A 151 -1.66 20.00 10.45
N ILE A 152 -2.73 20.47 11.09
CA ILE A 152 -3.92 19.67 11.39
C ILE A 152 -5.14 20.38 10.81
N ILE A 153 -5.95 19.66 10.04
CA ILE A 153 -7.26 20.08 9.53
C ILE A 153 -8.32 19.24 10.25
N GLY A 154 -9.33 19.88 10.84
CA GLY A 154 -10.30 19.22 11.70
C GLY A 154 -9.99 19.39 13.19
N PRO A 155 -10.69 18.68 14.08
CA PRO A 155 -11.67 17.59 13.85
C PRO A 155 -13.02 18.07 13.33
N ALA A 156 -13.96 17.17 13.18
CA ALA A 156 -15.31 17.41 12.66
C ALA A 156 -15.31 18.08 11.26
N THR A 157 -14.52 17.54 10.34
CA THR A 157 -14.34 18.09 9.00
C THR A 157 -14.59 17.07 7.90
N VAL A 158 -14.98 17.56 6.72
CA VAL A 158 -14.90 16.79 5.46
C VAL A 158 -13.51 16.89 4.82
N GLY A 159 -12.65 17.79 5.30
CA GLY A 159 -11.30 18.05 4.80
C GLY A 159 -11.19 19.25 3.88
N GLY A 160 -10.81 19.05 2.65
CA GLY A 160 -10.60 20.11 1.67
C GLY A 160 -10.26 19.56 0.28
N ILE A 161 -10.07 20.49 -0.65
CA ILE A 161 -9.74 20.17 -2.02
C ILE A 161 -8.78 21.22 -2.62
N LYS A 162 -7.70 20.76 -3.20
CA LYS A 162 -6.87 21.54 -4.13
C LYS A 162 -7.39 21.23 -5.53
N ALA A 163 -8.07 22.20 -6.14
CA ALA A 163 -8.66 22.02 -7.45
C ALA A 163 -7.61 21.56 -8.48
N GLY A 164 -7.91 20.49 -9.21
CA GLY A 164 -7.02 19.84 -10.17
C GLY A 164 -5.79 19.15 -9.57
N GLY A 165 -5.65 19.09 -8.26
CA GLY A 165 -4.47 18.56 -7.58
C GLY A 165 -4.74 17.42 -6.61
N PHE A 166 -5.45 17.67 -5.51
CA PHE A 166 -5.65 16.72 -4.43
C PHE A 166 -7.00 16.91 -3.76
N LYS A 167 -7.67 15.81 -3.42
CA LYS A 167 -8.98 15.79 -2.76
C LYS A 167 -8.89 15.00 -1.47
N ILE A 168 -9.52 15.49 -0.41
CA ILE A 168 -9.58 14.82 0.88
C ILE A 168 -10.94 14.11 1.03
N GLY A 169 -10.89 12.79 1.09
CA GLY A 169 -12.05 11.95 1.39
C GLY A 169 -13.29 12.26 0.52
N ASN A 170 -14.38 12.65 1.17
CA ASN A 170 -15.66 12.92 0.53
C ASN A 170 -15.88 14.39 0.09
N THR A 171 -14.90 15.28 0.29
CA THR A 171 -15.02 16.69 -0.10
C THR A 171 -15.37 16.84 -1.57
N GLY A 172 -16.23 17.79 -1.92
CA GLY A 172 -16.64 18.07 -3.29
C GLY A 172 -17.75 17.16 -3.82
N GLY A 173 -18.20 16.18 -3.04
CA GLY A 173 -19.37 15.36 -3.41
C GLY A 173 -19.07 14.30 -4.47
N THR A 174 -20.03 14.12 -5.40
CA THR A 174 -19.94 13.16 -6.52
C THR A 174 -19.03 13.68 -7.63
N ILE A 175 -18.72 12.84 -8.61
CA ILE A 175 -17.92 13.25 -9.78
C ILE A 175 -18.65 14.34 -10.59
N GLU A 176 -19.96 14.25 -10.72
CA GLU A 176 -20.77 15.26 -11.39
C GLU A 176 -20.60 16.62 -10.69
N ASN A 177 -20.72 16.66 -9.36
CA ASN A 177 -20.51 17.89 -8.57
C ASN A 177 -19.07 18.43 -8.74
N ILE A 178 -18.06 17.55 -8.78
CA ILE A 178 -16.66 17.92 -9.04
C ILE A 178 -16.52 18.66 -10.38
N ILE A 179 -17.21 18.18 -11.40
CA ILE A 179 -17.13 18.77 -12.75
C ILE A 179 -17.94 20.06 -12.80
N GLU A 180 -19.19 20.06 -12.33
CA GLU A 180 -20.05 21.24 -12.31
C GLU A 180 -19.43 22.39 -11.50
N SER A 181 -18.80 22.07 -10.36
CA SER A 181 -18.08 23.03 -9.53
C SER A 181 -16.66 23.32 -10.04
N LYS A 182 -16.27 22.87 -11.23
CA LYS A 182 -14.96 23.10 -11.88
C LYS A 182 -13.75 22.70 -11.00
N LEU A 183 -13.93 21.74 -10.09
CA LEU A 183 -12.89 21.34 -9.15
C LEU A 183 -11.79 20.46 -9.77
N HIS A 184 -12.00 19.97 -10.98
CA HIS A 184 -11.03 19.20 -11.75
C HIS A 184 -9.83 20.02 -12.25
N ARG A 185 -9.91 21.36 -12.16
CA ARG A 185 -8.88 22.30 -12.58
C ARG A 185 -8.78 23.49 -11.61
N PRO A 186 -7.61 24.13 -11.45
CA PRO A 186 -7.48 25.29 -10.57
C PRO A 186 -8.12 26.53 -11.16
N GLY A 187 -8.82 27.29 -10.31
CA GLY A 187 -9.22 28.68 -10.51
C GLY A 187 -8.35 29.65 -9.70
N SER A 188 -8.87 30.84 -9.39
CA SER A 188 -8.14 31.90 -8.68
C SER A 188 -8.68 32.24 -7.28
N VAL A 189 -9.67 31.50 -6.78
CA VAL A 189 -10.32 31.78 -5.49
C VAL A 189 -9.84 30.83 -4.40
N GLY A 190 -9.30 31.38 -3.31
CA GLY A 190 -9.03 30.66 -2.08
C GLY A 190 -10.25 30.68 -1.16
N PHE A 191 -10.66 29.52 -0.67
CA PHE A 191 -11.86 29.37 0.18
C PHE A 191 -11.55 28.67 1.50
N VAL A 192 -12.11 29.20 2.59
CA VAL A 192 -12.04 28.53 3.89
C VAL A 192 -13.36 28.66 4.64
N SER A 193 -13.77 27.58 5.31
CA SER A 193 -15.02 27.52 6.07
C SER A 193 -14.89 26.65 7.31
N LYS A 194 -15.73 26.88 8.32
CA LYS A 194 -15.93 25.92 9.42
C LYS A 194 -16.81 24.74 9.00
N SER A 195 -17.77 24.96 8.13
CA SER A 195 -18.77 23.97 7.74
C SER A 195 -18.36 23.15 6.51
N GLY A 196 -18.36 21.82 6.65
CA GLY A 196 -18.13 20.90 5.54
C GLY A 196 -19.26 20.89 4.52
N GLY A 197 -20.52 20.87 4.95
CA GLY A 197 -21.69 20.90 4.08
C GLY A 197 -21.78 22.17 3.26
N LEU A 198 -21.72 23.33 3.91
CA LEU A 198 -21.74 24.64 3.22
C LEU A 198 -20.51 24.83 2.32
N SER A 199 -19.40 24.16 2.57
CA SER A 199 -18.24 24.21 1.67
C SER A 199 -18.57 23.64 0.30
N ASN A 200 -19.31 22.55 0.20
CA ASN A 200 -19.68 21.96 -1.09
C ASN A 200 -20.60 22.90 -1.89
N GLU A 201 -21.56 23.53 -1.24
CA GLU A 201 -22.43 24.56 -1.86
C GLU A 201 -21.61 25.79 -2.30
N ALA A 202 -20.67 26.23 -1.46
CA ALA A 202 -19.81 27.36 -1.78
C ALA A 202 -18.90 27.07 -2.98
N TYR A 203 -18.43 25.83 -3.17
CA TYR A 203 -17.63 25.48 -4.35
C TYR A 203 -18.41 25.67 -5.64
N TYR A 204 -19.68 25.25 -5.65
CA TYR A 204 -20.58 25.48 -6.78
C TYR A 204 -20.82 26.97 -7.02
N THR A 205 -21.16 27.71 -5.96
CA THR A 205 -21.37 29.17 -6.02
C THR A 205 -20.12 29.90 -6.57
N ILE A 206 -18.93 29.53 -6.10
CA ILE A 206 -17.66 30.09 -6.61
C ILE A 206 -17.47 29.74 -8.09
N ALA A 207 -17.71 28.51 -8.48
CA ALA A 207 -17.56 28.07 -9.87
C ALA A 207 -18.50 28.78 -10.86
N MET A 208 -19.73 29.09 -10.43
CA MET A 208 -20.72 29.78 -11.25
C MET A 208 -20.42 31.28 -11.41
N ASN A 209 -19.73 31.89 -10.46
CA ASN A 209 -19.52 33.34 -10.41
C ASN A 209 -18.08 33.80 -10.69
N THR A 210 -17.15 32.85 -10.82
CA THR A 210 -15.71 33.12 -10.99
C THR A 210 -15.08 32.12 -11.97
N ASP A 211 -13.75 32.18 -12.12
CA ASP A 211 -12.98 31.16 -12.84
C ASP A 211 -12.81 29.85 -12.05
N GLY A 212 -13.35 29.77 -10.81
CA GLY A 212 -13.35 28.60 -9.98
C GLY A 212 -12.40 28.66 -8.78
N LEU A 213 -12.39 27.57 -8.06
CA LEU A 213 -11.63 27.40 -6.83
C LEU A 213 -10.14 27.12 -7.12
N TYR A 214 -9.25 27.74 -6.36
CA TYR A 214 -7.84 27.36 -6.29
C TYR A 214 -7.63 26.27 -5.26
N GLU A 215 -8.08 26.52 -4.04
CA GLU A 215 -8.05 25.56 -2.93
C GLU A 215 -9.17 25.93 -1.95
N GLY A 216 -9.85 24.92 -1.42
CA GLY A 216 -10.85 25.06 -0.38
C GLY A 216 -10.57 24.17 0.81
N ILE A 217 -10.68 24.73 2.02
CA ILE A 217 -10.48 24.02 3.28
C ILE A 217 -11.69 24.19 4.19
N ALA A 218 -12.23 23.08 4.69
CA ALA A 218 -13.16 23.05 5.79
C ALA A 218 -12.38 22.73 7.07
N ILE A 219 -12.22 23.72 7.94
CA ILE A 219 -11.42 23.52 9.19
C ILE A 219 -12.13 22.68 10.24
N GLY A 220 -13.46 22.48 10.09
CA GLY A 220 -14.29 21.73 11.02
C GLY A 220 -15.04 22.60 12.01
N GLY A 221 -16.13 22.05 12.54
CA GLY A 221 -17.06 22.70 13.48
C GLY A 221 -16.76 22.41 14.95
N ASP A 222 -15.63 21.81 15.26
CA ASP A 222 -15.22 21.55 16.65
C ASP A 222 -14.77 22.85 17.35
N MET A 223 -14.84 22.84 18.68
CA MET A 223 -14.47 24.02 19.49
C MET A 223 -12.97 24.33 19.43
N TYR A 224 -12.14 23.33 19.24
CA TYR A 224 -10.67 23.47 19.16
C TYR A 224 -10.13 22.85 17.86
N PRO A 225 -10.34 23.51 16.71
CA PRO A 225 -9.81 23.04 15.46
C PRO A 225 -8.27 23.12 15.44
N GLY A 226 -7.64 22.23 14.70
CA GLY A 226 -6.17 22.17 14.58
C GLY A 226 -5.55 23.35 13.81
N SER A 227 -6.34 23.98 12.91
CA SER A 227 -6.02 25.23 12.22
C SER A 227 -7.22 26.17 12.26
N SER A 228 -6.96 27.48 12.17
CA SER A 228 -7.98 28.53 12.19
C SER A 228 -8.33 29.00 10.77
N LEU A 229 -9.46 29.73 10.64
CA LEU A 229 -9.80 30.44 9.40
C LEU A 229 -8.68 31.40 8.98
N LEU A 230 -8.13 32.14 9.96
CA LEU A 230 -7.05 33.10 9.71
C LEU A 230 -5.77 32.41 9.18
N ASP A 231 -5.37 31.25 9.72
CA ASP A 231 -4.19 30.53 9.25
C ASP A 231 -4.26 30.27 7.73
N HIS A 232 -5.43 29.84 7.25
CA HIS A 232 -5.62 29.58 5.83
C HIS A 232 -5.75 30.84 4.99
N LEU A 233 -6.41 31.89 5.49
CA LEU A 233 -6.47 33.17 4.77
C LEU A 233 -5.08 33.78 4.61
N LEU A 234 -4.24 33.79 5.65
CA LEU A 234 -2.86 34.28 5.59
C LEU A 234 -1.97 33.43 4.67
N ARG A 235 -2.23 32.13 4.61
CA ARG A 235 -1.56 31.23 3.66
C ARG A 235 -1.95 31.56 2.22
N PHE A 236 -3.24 31.74 1.94
CA PHE A 236 -3.75 32.11 0.61
C PHE A 236 -3.29 33.51 0.19
N GLU A 237 -3.11 34.43 1.12
CA GLU A 237 -2.55 35.75 0.83
C GLU A 237 -1.16 35.66 0.18
N LYS A 238 -0.34 34.68 0.62
CA LYS A 238 1.03 34.47 0.10
C LYS A 238 1.11 33.68 -1.21
N ILE A 239 -0.01 33.14 -1.69
CA ILE A 239 -0.03 32.36 -2.93
C ILE A 239 -0.36 33.28 -4.11
N PRO A 240 0.56 33.47 -5.08
CA PRO A 240 0.37 34.42 -6.19
C PRO A 240 -0.85 34.10 -7.07
N ASP A 241 -1.17 32.82 -7.25
CA ASP A 241 -2.29 32.38 -8.09
C ASP A 241 -3.66 32.62 -7.45
N VAL A 242 -3.73 32.75 -6.13
CA VAL A 242 -4.95 33.16 -5.43
C VAL A 242 -5.11 34.68 -5.56
N LYS A 243 -6.21 35.13 -6.16
CA LYS A 243 -6.50 36.55 -6.40
C LYS A 243 -7.63 37.11 -5.56
N MET A 244 -8.47 36.23 -5.05
CA MET A 244 -9.63 36.55 -4.26
C MET A 244 -9.79 35.56 -3.11
N LEU A 245 -10.26 36.01 -1.98
CA LEU A 245 -10.53 35.21 -0.81
C LEU A 245 -12.03 35.16 -0.53
N VAL A 246 -12.51 33.97 -0.22
CA VAL A 246 -13.90 33.72 0.18
C VAL A 246 -13.90 32.94 1.49
N CYS A 247 -14.69 33.40 2.48
CA CYS A 247 -14.72 32.80 3.79
C CYS A 247 -16.14 32.68 4.34
N LEU A 248 -16.45 31.53 4.94
CA LEU A 248 -17.67 31.32 5.74
C LEU A 248 -17.29 31.10 7.19
N GLY A 249 -17.66 32.06 8.04
CA GLY A 249 -17.58 31.95 9.49
C GLY A 249 -18.89 31.41 10.07
N GLU A 250 -18.96 31.36 11.41
CA GLU A 250 -20.09 30.79 12.13
C GLU A 250 -20.35 31.54 13.42
N VAL A 251 -21.62 31.56 13.85
CA VAL A 251 -22.01 32.05 15.19
C VAL A 251 -21.23 31.29 16.29
N GLY A 252 -20.87 31.98 17.36
CA GLY A 252 -20.12 31.40 18.49
C GLY A 252 -18.61 31.56 18.38
N GLY A 253 -17.94 31.60 19.52
CA GLY A 253 -16.52 31.85 19.63
C GLY A 253 -16.06 33.22 19.12
N SER A 254 -14.76 33.45 19.08
CA SER A 254 -14.17 34.77 18.76
C SER A 254 -13.17 34.76 17.59
N GLY A 255 -12.96 33.62 16.92
CA GLY A 255 -11.92 33.46 15.90
C GLY A 255 -12.02 34.40 14.71
N GLU A 256 -13.22 34.90 14.37
CA GLU A 256 -13.43 35.84 13.28
C GLU A 256 -12.89 37.24 13.63
N TYR A 257 -12.73 37.59 14.91
CA TYR A 257 -12.09 38.85 15.33
C TYR A 257 -10.57 38.87 15.04
N ASP A 258 -9.92 37.71 15.01
CA ASP A 258 -8.53 37.64 14.58
C ASP A 258 -8.38 38.07 13.11
N ILE A 259 -9.40 37.75 12.26
CA ILE A 259 -9.45 38.19 10.87
C ILE A 259 -9.68 39.71 10.79
N VAL A 260 -10.53 40.27 11.66
CA VAL A 260 -10.75 41.72 11.81
C VAL A 260 -9.42 42.42 12.08
N GLU A 261 -8.64 41.92 13.02
CA GLU A 261 -7.33 42.50 13.36
C GLU A 261 -6.31 42.34 12.21
N ALA A 262 -6.31 41.20 11.52
CA ALA A 262 -5.44 40.97 10.34
C ALA A 262 -5.77 41.94 9.19
N LEU A 263 -7.05 42.24 8.96
CA LEU A 263 -7.47 43.24 7.97
C LEU A 263 -7.01 44.64 8.35
N LYS A 264 -7.22 45.08 9.62
CA LYS A 264 -6.75 46.37 10.14
C LYS A 264 -5.22 46.52 10.00
N LYS A 265 -4.47 45.45 10.25
CA LYS A 265 -3.01 45.42 10.14
C LYS A 265 -2.51 45.23 8.71
N LYS A 266 -3.41 45.16 7.71
CA LYS A 266 -3.11 44.94 6.29
C LYS A 266 -2.31 43.64 6.04
N GLN A 267 -2.52 42.62 6.87
CA GLN A 267 -1.96 41.28 6.65
C GLN A 267 -2.78 40.51 5.61
N ILE A 268 -4.03 40.91 5.41
CA ILE A 268 -4.89 40.46 4.31
C ILE A 268 -5.16 41.67 3.43
N THR A 269 -4.68 41.63 2.18
CA THR A 269 -4.77 42.71 1.18
C THR A 269 -5.61 42.30 -0.04
N LYS A 270 -5.72 41.01 -0.31
CA LYS A 270 -6.59 40.49 -1.36
C LYS A 270 -8.06 40.72 -0.98
N PRO A 271 -8.95 40.99 -1.95
CA PRO A 271 -10.37 41.14 -1.67
C PRO A 271 -10.93 39.91 -0.95
N LEU A 272 -11.53 40.13 0.20
CA LEU A 272 -12.13 39.08 1.05
C LEU A 272 -13.66 39.26 1.07
N VAL A 273 -14.37 38.31 0.47
CA VAL A 273 -15.82 38.15 0.67
C VAL A 273 -16.02 37.19 1.84
N MET A 274 -16.61 37.68 2.92
CA MET A 274 -16.78 36.87 4.13
C MET A 274 -18.17 37.06 4.72
N TRP A 275 -18.78 35.96 5.12
CA TRP A 275 -20.05 35.96 5.80
C TRP A 275 -20.02 35.02 7.00
N VAL A 276 -20.50 35.51 8.14
CA VAL A 276 -20.69 34.72 9.37
C VAL A 276 -22.14 34.25 9.38
N THR A 277 -22.34 32.94 9.31
CA THR A 277 -23.65 32.29 9.31
C THR A 277 -24.25 32.21 10.71
N GLY A 278 -25.56 31.97 10.80
CA GLY A 278 -26.27 31.85 12.09
C GLY A 278 -26.99 33.11 12.53
N THR A 279 -27.25 34.05 11.62
CA THR A 279 -28.07 35.29 11.91
C THR A 279 -29.49 34.97 12.39
N CYS A 280 -29.99 33.74 12.12
CA CYS A 280 -31.27 33.26 12.63
C CYS A 280 -31.28 33.02 14.14
N SER A 281 -30.11 33.01 14.81
CA SER A 281 -30.02 32.82 16.27
C SER A 281 -30.83 33.87 17.06
N LYS A 282 -30.94 35.09 16.55
CA LYS A 282 -31.74 36.16 17.13
C LYS A 282 -33.26 35.89 17.22
N ALA A 283 -33.76 34.90 16.45
CA ALA A 283 -35.16 34.49 16.56
C ALA A 283 -35.45 33.64 17.79
N PHE A 284 -34.45 33.19 18.49
CA PHE A 284 -34.58 32.38 19.70
C PHE A 284 -34.33 33.21 20.97
N LYS A 285 -35.17 33.01 21.98
CA LYS A 285 -35.05 33.71 23.29
C LYS A 285 -33.98 33.17 24.20
N THR A 286 -33.47 31.95 23.90
CA THR A 286 -32.43 31.25 24.65
C THR A 286 -31.26 30.94 23.76
N GLU A 287 -30.09 30.72 24.33
CA GLU A 287 -28.92 30.23 23.59
C GLU A 287 -29.22 28.91 22.88
N VAL A 288 -28.97 28.87 21.59
CA VAL A 288 -29.17 27.69 20.76
C VAL A 288 -27.84 27.29 20.14
N GLN A 289 -27.53 25.99 20.15
CA GLN A 289 -26.41 25.39 19.44
C GLN A 289 -26.88 24.91 18.07
N PHE A 290 -26.23 25.38 17.01
CA PHE A 290 -26.56 25.07 15.62
C PHE A 290 -25.67 23.96 15.06
N GLY A 291 -25.91 22.71 15.48
CA GLY A 291 -25.19 21.55 14.96
C GLY A 291 -23.77 21.41 15.50
N HIS A 292 -22.86 22.24 15.09
CA HIS A 292 -21.46 22.20 15.51
C HIS A 292 -21.26 22.53 17.01
N ALA A 293 -20.29 21.90 17.65
CA ALA A 293 -19.96 22.15 19.07
C ALA A 293 -19.57 23.61 19.34
N GLY A 294 -18.93 24.28 18.39
CA GLY A 294 -18.55 25.70 18.46
C GLY A 294 -19.64 26.69 18.04
N ALA A 295 -20.81 26.24 17.56
CA ALA A 295 -21.85 27.08 16.98
C ALA A 295 -22.90 27.53 18.05
N LYS A 296 -22.42 28.13 19.11
CA LYS A 296 -23.25 28.68 20.22
C LYS A 296 -22.69 30.01 20.66
N ALA A 297 -23.49 31.07 20.62
CA ALA A 297 -23.10 32.39 21.16
C ALA A 297 -23.38 32.47 22.65
N GLY A 298 -22.34 32.67 23.46
CA GLY A 298 -22.43 32.89 24.90
C GLY A 298 -22.41 34.37 25.26
N SER A 299 -22.23 35.28 24.31
CA SER A 299 -22.21 36.73 24.48
C SER A 299 -22.66 37.45 23.22
N ASP A 300 -23.05 38.72 23.31
CA ASP A 300 -23.44 39.56 22.17
C ASP A 300 -22.32 39.64 21.10
N ALA A 301 -21.07 39.68 21.52
CA ALA A 301 -19.92 39.72 20.63
C ALA A 301 -19.75 38.44 19.79
N GLU A 302 -20.26 37.31 20.23
CA GLU A 302 -20.19 36.04 19.55
C GLU A 302 -21.33 35.81 18.55
N THR A 303 -22.27 36.76 18.47
CA THR A 303 -23.38 36.72 17.51
C THR A 303 -22.88 36.91 16.08
N ALA A 304 -23.56 36.30 15.10
CA ALA A 304 -23.24 36.47 13.70
C ALA A 304 -23.34 37.94 13.26
N ASP A 305 -24.36 38.67 13.74
CA ASP A 305 -24.56 40.08 13.40
C ASP A 305 -23.41 40.96 13.87
N ALA A 306 -22.95 40.80 15.12
CA ALA A 306 -21.81 41.57 15.70
C ALA A 306 -20.52 41.30 14.91
N LYS A 307 -20.23 40.04 14.62
CA LYS A 307 -19.06 39.65 13.82
C LYS A 307 -19.12 40.20 12.40
N ASN A 308 -20.26 40.08 11.71
CA ASN A 308 -20.46 40.64 10.39
C ASN A 308 -20.28 42.16 10.34
N ALA A 309 -20.78 42.88 11.36
CA ALA A 309 -20.59 44.32 11.47
C ALA A 309 -19.10 44.69 11.66
N ALA A 310 -18.38 43.94 12.52
CA ALA A 310 -16.95 44.16 12.78
C ALA A 310 -16.10 43.89 11.54
N LEU A 311 -16.36 42.83 10.82
CA LEU A 311 -15.69 42.46 9.55
C LEU A 311 -15.91 43.52 8.47
N LYS A 312 -17.14 44.00 8.32
CA LYS A 312 -17.49 45.06 7.37
C LYS A 312 -16.75 46.36 7.69
N LYS A 313 -16.67 46.74 8.98
CA LYS A 313 -15.92 47.92 9.46
C LYS A 313 -14.43 47.79 9.22
N ALA A 314 -13.88 46.56 9.22
CA ALA A 314 -12.47 46.29 8.95
C ALA A 314 -12.11 46.20 7.46
N GLY A 315 -13.10 46.28 6.54
CA GLY A 315 -12.89 46.31 5.12
C GLY A 315 -13.18 45.01 4.37
N ALA A 316 -13.74 44.00 5.03
CA ALA A 316 -14.25 42.82 4.36
C ALA A 316 -15.54 43.16 3.57
N ILE A 317 -15.77 42.47 2.47
CA ILE A 317 -17.00 42.52 1.68
C ILE A 317 -18.00 41.54 2.33
N VAL A 318 -18.95 42.09 3.13
CA VAL A 318 -19.88 41.30 3.90
C VAL A 318 -21.26 41.31 3.27
N PRO A 319 -21.79 40.17 2.82
CA PRO A 319 -23.15 40.05 2.32
C PRO A 319 -24.20 40.16 3.44
N ASN A 320 -25.42 40.47 3.05
CA ASN A 320 -26.57 40.60 3.97
C ASN A 320 -27.39 39.30 4.07
N SER A 321 -27.28 38.40 3.09
CA SER A 321 -27.98 37.11 3.01
C SER A 321 -27.17 36.12 2.19
N TYR A 322 -27.62 34.87 2.05
CA TYR A 322 -27.00 33.88 1.20
C TYR A 322 -27.07 34.26 -0.29
N ASP A 323 -28.20 34.79 -0.75
CA ASP A 323 -28.33 35.28 -2.14
C ASP A 323 -27.39 36.45 -2.43
N ASP A 324 -27.23 37.35 -1.44
CA ASP A 324 -26.27 38.44 -1.54
C ASP A 324 -24.82 37.96 -1.54
N TYR A 325 -24.54 36.83 -0.89
CA TYR A 325 -23.20 36.21 -0.91
C TYR A 325 -22.79 35.81 -2.33
N ASP A 326 -23.66 35.16 -3.08
CA ASP A 326 -23.47 34.84 -4.50
C ASP A 326 -23.19 36.12 -5.32
N ARG A 327 -24.04 37.15 -5.15
CA ARG A 327 -23.87 38.44 -5.83
C ARG A 327 -22.54 39.12 -5.49
N LYS A 328 -22.15 39.14 -4.21
CA LYS A 328 -20.87 39.76 -3.77
C LYS A 328 -19.64 39.05 -4.31
N ILE A 329 -19.67 37.73 -4.41
CA ILE A 329 -18.60 36.95 -5.04
C ILE A 329 -18.48 37.38 -6.53
N ARG A 330 -19.59 37.43 -7.26
CA ARG A 330 -19.62 37.81 -8.67
C ARG A 330 -19.12 39.25 -8.89
N GLU A 331 -19.66 40.22 -8.14
CA GLU A 331 -19.24 41.63 -8.24
C GLU A 331 -17.76 41.83 -7.98
N THR A 332 -17.23 41.17 -6.93
CA THR A 332 -15.81 41.24 -6.58
C THR A 332 -14.93 40.68 -7.66
N TYR A 333 -15.26 39.51 -8.18
CA TYR A 333 -14.53 38.87 -9.27
C TYR A 333 -14.54 39.72 -10.55
N GLN A 334 -15.70 40.26 -10.94
CA GLN A 334 -15.84 41.15 -12.09
C GLN A 334 -14.99 42.44 -11.92
N GLY A 335 -14.91 42.96 -10.69
CA GLY A 335 -14.03 44.08 -10.37
C GLY A 335 -12.54 43.76 -10.59
N LEU A 336 -12.10 42.54 -10.28
CA LEU A 336 -10.72 42.10 -10.49
C LEU A 336 -10.42 41.87 -11.97
N LEU A 337 -11.37 41.40 -12.76
CA LEU A 337 -11.28 41.30 -14.21
C LEU A 337 -11.09 42.71 -14.86
N LYS A 338 -11.97 43.66 -14.47
CA LYS A 338 -11.90 45.05 -14.98
C LYS A 338 -10.57 45.74 -14.65
N LYS A 339 -9.99 45.41 -13.49
CA LYS A 339 -8.66 45.92 -13.06
C LYS A 339 -7.48 45.18 -13.69
N GLY A 340 -7.71 44.17 -14.50
CA GLY A 340 -6.65 43.34 -15.11
C GLY A 340 -5.84 42.46 -14.13
N VAL A 341 -6.30 42.35 -12.89
CA VAL A 341 -5.66 41.47 -11.85
C VAL A 341 -5.85 40.01 -12.22
N ILE A 342 -7.00 39.66 -12.76
CA ILE A 342 -7.32 38.35 -13.31
C ILE A 342 -7.42 38.50 -14.83
N LYS A 343 -6.71 37.64 -15.56
CA LYS A 343 -6.82 37.54 -17.02
C LYS A 343 -7.75 36.39 -17.36
N PRO A 344 -8.81 36.60 -18.14
CA PRO A 344 -9.68 35.55 -18.59
C PRO A 344 -8.91 34.46 -19.32
N LYS A 345 -9.16 33.20 -18.97
CA LYS A 345 -8.67 32.03 -19.70
C LYS A 345 -9.87 31.32 -20.32
N PRO A 346 -9.74 30.74 -21.53
CA PRO A 346 -10.81 29.91 -22.07
C PRO A 346 -11.05 28.74 -21.11
N GLU A 347 -12.33 28.40 -20.91
CA GLU A 347 -12.72 27.23 -20.12
C GLU A 347 -12.23 25.99 -20.85
N PRO A 348 -11.44 25.10 -20.23
CA PRO A 348 -11.06 23.85 -20.85
C PRO A 348 -12.29 22.96 -21.00
N GLU A 349 -12.25 22.08 -21.99
CA GLU A 349 -13.28 21.06 -22.16
C GLU A 349 -13.41 20.23 -20.86
N ALA A 350 -14.66 20.04 -20.39
CA ALA A 350 -14.92 19.26 -19.20
C ALA A 350 -14.48 17.81 -19.42
N PRO A 351 -13.78 17.21 -18.46
CA PRO A 351 -13.38 15.83 -18.60
C PRO A 351 -14.59 14.92 -18.69
N THR A 352 -14.51 13.89 -19.52
CA THR A 352 -15.57 12.88 -19.61
C THR A 352 -15.73 12.22 -18.24
N VAL A 353 -16.91 12.31 -17.66
CA VAL A 353 -17.22 11.66 -16.38
C VAL A 353 -17.03 10.16 -16.57
N PRO A 354 -16.16 9.49 -15.79
CA PRO A 354 -16.23 8.05 -15.71
C PRO A 354 -17.64 7.72 -15.21
N MET A 355 -18.33 6.87 -15.95
CA MET A 355 -19.62 6.38 -15.56
C MET A 355 -19.57 5.91 -14.10
N ASP A 356 -20.65 6.17 -13.34
CA ASP A 356 -20.80 5.56 -12.02
C ASP A 356 -20.39 4.10 -12.06
N TYR A 357 -19.60 3.67 -11.08
CA TYR A 357 -19.01 2.37 -11.03
C TYR A 357 -20.03 1.21 -11.20
N ALA A 358 -21.14 1.28 -10.49
CA ALA A 358 -22.21 0.29 -10.60
C ALA A 358 -22.84 0.30 -12.00
N LYS A 359 -23.03 1.49 -12.57
CA LYS A 359 -23.55 1.69 -13.92
C LYS A 359 -22.56 1.18 -14.97
N ALA A 360 -21.28 1.47 -14.81
CA ALA A 360 -20.23 1.00 -15.71
C ALA A 360 -20.11 -0.54 -15.73
N VAL A 361 -20.28 -1.19 -14.58
CA VAL A 361 -20.35 -2.67 -14.48
C VAL A 361 -21.60 -3.19 -15.19
N LYS A 362 -22.77 -2.56 -14.96
CA LYS A 362 -24.04 -2.96 -15.54
C LYS A 362 -24.04 -2.85 -17.08
N GLU A 363 -23.42 -1.81 -17.60
CA GLU A 363 -23.30 -1.56 -19.04
C GLU A 363 -22.11 -2.28 -19.70
N GLY A 364 -21.35 -3.06 -18.94
CA GLY A 364 -20.20 -3.82 -19.46
C GLY A 364 -18.99 -2.98 -19.84
N VAL A 365 -18.96 -1.69 -19.45
CA VAL A 365 -17.83 -0.78 -19.71
C VAL A 365 -16.60 -1.18 -18.88
N ILE A 366 -16.83 -1.69 -17.68
CA ILE A 366 -15.82 -2.32 -16.83
C ILE A 366 -16.31 -3.69 -16.40
N ARG A 367 -15.37 -4.61 -16.16
CA ARG A 367 -15.71 -5.94 -15.66
C ARG A 367 -16.18 -5.89 -14.21
N LYS A 368 -16.87 -6.93 -13.76
CA LYS A 368 -17.19 -7.12 -12.34
C LYS A 368 -15.91 -7.07 -11.49
N PRO A 369 -15.98 -6.56 -10.24
CA PRO A 369 -14.87 -6.65 -9.31
C PRO A 369 -14.36 -8.07 -9.19
N ALA A 370 -13.03 -8.24 -9.21
CA ALA A 370 -12.42 -9.54 -9.14
C ALA A 370 -12.66 -10.20 -7.77
N ASN A 371 -13.03 -11.49 -7.76
CA ASN A 371 -13.13 -12.29 -6.54
C ASN A 371 -11.75 -12.74 -6.03
N PHE A 372 -10.79 -12.93 -6.96
CA PHE A 372 -9.43 -13.36 -6.66
C PHE A 372 -8.44 -12.24 -6.92
N ILE A 373 -7.39 -12.22 -6.09
CA ILE A 373 -6.20 -11.41 -6.34
C ILE A 373 -5.08 -12.37 -6.76
N SER A 374 -4.49 -12.16 -7.92
CA SER A 374 -3.29 -12.85 -8.37
C SER A 374 -2.23 -11.84 -8.77
N THR A 375 -1.00 -12.12 -8.36
CA THR A 375 0.17 -11.34 -8.74
C THR A 375 1.17 -12.19 -9.51
N ILE A 376 0.80 -13.42 -9.87
CA ILE A 376 1.69 -14.41 -10.51
C ILE A 376 1.84 -14.10 -11.99
N SER A 377 0.72 -14.03 -12.70
CA SER A 377 0.68 -13.79 -14.15
C SER A 377 -0.54 -12.95 -14.52
N ASP A 378 -0.47 -12.30 -15.68
CA ASP A 378 -1.58 -11.53 -16.25
C ASP A 378 -1.68 -11.87 -17.74
N ASP A 379 -2.84 -12.41 -18.14
CA ASP A 379 -3.16 -12.84 -19.50
C ASP A 379 -4.13 -11.89 -20.23
N ARG A 380 -4.43 -10.72 -19.66
CA ARG A 380 -5.42 -9.78 -20.21
C ARG A 380 -4.90 -8.89 -21.34
N GLY A 381 -3.59 -8.79 -21.53
CA GLY A 381 -2.96 -7.97 -22.56
C GLY A 381 -2.77 -8.70 -23.87
N GLU A 382 -2.01 -8.10 -24.78
CA GLU A 382 -1.61 -8.73 -26.05
C GLU A 382 -0.62 -9.88 -25.84
N GLU A 383 0.07 -9.88 -24.70
CA GLU A 383 1.10 -10.85 -24.36
C GLU A 383 0.96 -11.28 -22.89
N LEU A 384 1.16 -12.58 -22.62
CA LEU A 384 1.20 -13.12 -21.26
C LEU A 384 2.35 -12.50 -20.46
N MET A 385 2.03 -12.00 -19.26
CA MET A 385 2.99 -11.43 -18.33
C MET A 385 3.27 -12.40 -17.19
N TYR A 386 4.53 -12.68 -16.89
CA TYR A 386 4.95 -13.35 -15.65
C TYR A 386 5.43 -12.28 -14.65
N GLY A 387 4.64 -12.07 -13.58
CA GLY A 387 4.83 -10.90 -12.75
C GLY A 387 4.70 -9.62 -13.59
N ASN A 388 5.78 -8.84 -13.68
CA ASN A 388 5.82 -7.61 -14.49
C ASN A 388 6.64 -7.77 -15.78
N MET A 389 6.95 -9.00 -16.20
CA MET A 389 7.80 -9.27 -17.36
C MET A 389 7.03 -9.99 -18.47
N PRO A 390 7.01 -9.47 -19.71
CA PRO A 390 6.43 -10.15 -20.85
C PRO A 390 7.14 -11.49 -21.11
N ILE A 391 6.40 -12.50 -21.52
CA ILE A 391 6.98 -13.82 -21.79
C ILE A 391 8.04 -13.75 -22.90
N SER A 392 7.86 -12.92 -23.93
CA SER A 392 8.85 -12.68 -24.98
C SER A 392 10.19 -12.19 -24.43
N GLU A 393 10.18 -11.32 -23.41
CA GLU A 393 11.41 -10.84 -22.75
C GLU A 393 12.11 -11.91 -21.93
N ILE A 394 11.36 -12.88 -21.39
CA ILE A 394 11.92 -14.03 -20.66
C ILE A 394 12.78 -14.88 -21.61
N PHE A 395 12.25 -15.20 -22.81
CA PHE A 395 12.98 -15.95 -23.82
C PHE A 395 14.14 -15.14 -24.41
N LYS A 396 13.92 -13.87 -24.74
CA LYS A 396 14.96 -13.00 -25.29
C LYS A 396 16.16 -12.82 -24.35
N LYS A 397 15.93 -12.85 -23.03
CA LYS A 397 16.96 -12.74 -22.00
C LYS A 397 17.55 -14.10 -21.60
N ASP A 398 17.07 -15.18 -22.15
CA ASP A 398 17.49 -16.56 -21.83
C ASP A 398 17.52 -16.83 -20.31
N LEU A 399 16.40 -16.54 -19.65
CA LEU A 399 16.34 -16.59 -18.18
C LEU A 399 16.34 -18.02 -17.62
N GLY A 400 16.00 -19.02 -18.42
CA GLY A 400 15.90 -20.41 -18.00
C GLY A 400 14.77 -20.66 -16.98
N VAL A 401 14.64 -21.91 -16.55
CA VAL A 401 13.61 -22.31 -15.56
C VAL A 401 13.84 -21.62 -14.21
N GLY A 402 15.10 -21.48 -13.80
CA GLY A 402 15.44 -20.80 -12.55
C GLY A 402 15.05 -19.32 -12.55
N GLY A 403 15.16 -18.64 -13.69
CA GLY A 403 14.69 -17.26 -13.84
C GLY A 403 13.18 -17.14 -13.80
N VAL A 404 12.46 -18.05 -14.45
CA VAL A 404 10.99 -18.11 -14.38
C VAL A 404 10.50 -18.32 -12.94
N LEU A 405 11.06 -19.30 -12.22
CA LEU A 405 10.72 -19.55 -10.82
C LEU A 405 11.04 -18.35 -9.94
N SER A 406 12.15 -17.68 -10.18
CA SER A 406 12.54 -16.46 -9.47
C SER A 406 11.47 -15.38 -9.58
N ILE A 407 10.95 -15.13 -10.79
CA ILE A 407 9.92 -14.12 -11.03
C ILE A 407 8.59 -14.54 -10.42
N LEU A 408 8.16 -15.78 -10.63
CA LEU A 408 6.83 -16.25 -10.22
C LEU A 408 6.74 -16.46 -8.70
N TRP A 409 7.77 -17.02 -8.06
CA TRP A 409 7.73 -17.38 -6.64
C TRP A 409 8.24 -16.28 -5.73
N PHE A 410 9.37 -15.64 -6.10
CA PHE A 410 10.02 -14.61 -5.27
C PHE A 410 9.70 -13.17 -5.73
N LYS A 411 8.85 -13.01 -6.74
CA LYS A 411 8.45 -11.69 -7.29
C LYS A 411 9.60 -10.79 -7.71
N LYS A 412 10.76 -11.38 -7.93
CA LYS A 412 11.99 -10.69 -8.25
C LYS A 412 12.84 -11.54 -9.18
N LEU A 413 13.43 -10.94 -10.20
CA LEU A 413 14.47 -11.61 -10.97
C LEU A 413 15.76 -11.62 -10.14
N LEU A 414 16.12 -12.80 -9.62
CA LEU A 414 17.36 -13.01 -8.89
C LEU A 414 18.56 -13.03 -9.86
N PRO A 415 19.78 -12.73 -9.36
CA PRO A 415 21.00 -12.80 -10.17
C PRO A 415 21.25 -14.19 -10.75
N ARG A 416 22.04 -14.27 -11.84
CA ARG A 416 22.29 -15.52 -12.57
C ARG A 416 22.83 -16.65 -11.69
N TYR A 417 23.67 -16.36 -10.71
CA TYR A 417 24.16 -17.39 -9.80
C TYR A 417 23.03 -18.03 -8.97
N ALA A 418 22.05 -17.23 -8.55
CA ALA A 418 20.92 -17.69 -7.75
C ALA A 418 19.92 -18.48 -8.61
N THR A 419 19.60 -17.99 -9.80
CA THR A 419 18.71 -18.72 -10.74
C THR A 419 19.35 -20.04 -11.17
N LYS A 420 20.66 -20.08 -11.39
CA LYS A 420 21.40 -21.32 -11.66
C LYS A 420 21.36 -22.28 -10.47
N PHE A 421 21.47 -21.77 -9.24
CA PHE A 421 21.34 -22.60 -8.05
C PHE A 421 19.95 -23.23 -7.92
N ILE A 422 18.88 -22.48 -8.25
CA ILE A 422 17.50 -23.01 -8.33
C ILE A 422 17.44 -24.19 -9.33
N GLU A 423 18.00 -24.03 -10.52
CA GLU A 423 18.05 -25.09 -11.54
C GLU A 423 18.83 -26.32 -11.04
N MET A 424 19.99 -26.12 -10.41
CA MET A 424 20.77 -27.21 -9.83
C MET A 424 19.98 -27.96 -8.76
N THR A 425 19.21 -27.26 -7.92
CA THR A 425 18.36 -27.88 -6.90
C THR A 425 17.30 -28.79 -7.54
N ILE A 426 16.65 -28.33 -8.59
CA ILE A 426 15.67 -29.15 -9.34
C ILE A 426 16.36 -30.39 -9.93
N MET A 427 17.54 -30.23 -10.49
CA MET A 427 18.29 -31.35 -11.10
C MET A 427 18.71 -32.40 -10.08
N VAL A 428 19.25 -32.01 -8.93
CA VAL A 428 19.73 -32.97 -7.91
C VAL A 428 18.61 -33.64 -7.13
N THR A 429 17.42 -33.08 -7.15
CA THR A 429 16.23 -33.64 -6.51
C THR A 429 15.34 -34.42 -7.47
N ALA A 430 15.65 -34.44 -8.75
CA ALA A 430 14.81 -35.01 -9.81
C ALA A 430 14.43 -36.46 -9.56
N ASP A 431 15.37 -37.30 -9.14
CA ASP A 431 15.10 -38.69 -8.80
C ASP A 431 16.05 -39.23 -7.71
N HIS A 432 15.68 -40.35 -7.10
CA HIS A 432 16.50 -41.08 -6.14
C HIS A 432 16.31 -42.60 -6.23
N GLY A 433 15.84 -43.07 -7.36
CA GLY A 433 15.63 -44.49 -7.67
C GLY A 433 14.26 -45.03 -7.25
N ALA A 434 13.95 -46.20 -7.78
CA ALA A 434 12.62 -46.84 -7.66
C ALA A 434 12.25 -47.29 -6.23
N ALA A 435 13.23 -47.45 -5.35
CA ALA A 435 13.03 -47.93 -3.98
C ALA A 435 12.49 -46.87 -3.02
N VAL A 436 12.51 -45.56 -3.39
CA VAL A 436 11.94 -44.53 -2.52
C VAL A 436 10.44 -44.50 -2.60
N SER A 437 9.78 -44.13 -1.48
CA SER A 437 8.32 -44.20 -1.34
C SER A 437 7.56 -43.56 -2.50
N GLY A 438 7.95 -42.39 -2.94
CA GLY A 438 7.28 -41.67 -4.04
C GLY A 438 7.37 -42.40 -5.37
N ALA A 439 8.56 -42.84 -5.77
CA ALA A 439 8.77 -43.60 -6.99
C ALA A 439 8.05 -44.94 -6.91
N HIS A 440 8.14 -45.64 -5.79
CA HIS A 440 7.45 -46.90 -5.56
C HIS A 440 5.93 -46.76 -5.73
N ASN A 441 5.31 -45.78 -5.08
CA ASN A 441 3.88 -45.54 -5.21
C ASN A 441 3.45 -45.19 -6.63
N THR A 442 4.25 -44.37 -7.33
CA THR A 442 4.01 -44.06 -8.75
C THR A 442 4.05 -45.32 -9.61
N ILE A 443 5.03 -46.20 -9.39
CA ILE A 443 5.19 -47.47 -10.11
C ILE A 443 3.97 -48.37 -9.85
N VAL A 444 3.59 -48.55 -8.56
CA VAL A 444 2.44 -49.38 -8.17
C VAL A 444 1.14 -48.86 -8.79
N ALA A 445 0.87 -47.54 -8.70
CA ALA A 445 -0.31 -46.94 -9.30
C ALA A 445 -0.34 -47.09 -10.83
N THR A 446 0.81 -46.89 -11.51
CA THR A 446 0.95 -47.08 -12.94
C THR A 446 0.64 -48.51 -13.37
N ARG A 447 1.19 -49.49 -12.63
CA ARG A 447 1.00 -50.93 -12.90
C ARG A 447 -0.43 -51.40 -12.58
N ALA A 448 -1.15 -50.66 -11.70
CA ALA A 448 -2.58 -50.82 -11.47
C ALA A 448 -3.47 -50.19 -12.57
N GLY A 449 -2.87 -49.67 -13.65
CA GLY A 449 -3.59 -49.14 -14.82
C GLY A 449 -3.94 -47.65 -14.72
N LYS A 450 -3.46 -46.91 -13.73
CA LYS A 450 -3.72 -45.48 -13.60
C LYS A 450 -3.03 -44.67 -14.72
N ASP A 451 -3.63 -43.51 -15.01
CA ASP A 451 -3.07 -42.51 -15.92
C ASP A 451 -1.83 -41.82 -15.32
N LEU A 452 -1.18 -40.98 -16.12
CA LEU A 452 0.02 -40.25 -15.69
C LEU A 452 -0.22 -39.40 -14.45
N ILE A 453 -1.28 -38.59 -14.46
CA ILE A 453 -1.56 -37.63 -13.38
C ILE A 453 -1.82 -38.37 -12.08
N SER A 454 -2.74 -39.34 -12.06
CA SER A 454 -3.07 -40.14 -10.90
C SER A 454 -1.85 -40.86 -10.32
N SER A 455 -0.99 -41.42 -11.19
CA SER A 455 0.23 -42.11 -10.78
C SER A 455 1.25 -41.17 -10.14
N VAL A 456 1.50 -40.01 -10.74
CA VAL A 456 2.44 -39.01 -10.21
C VAL A 456 1.92 -38.43 -8.89
N VAL A 457 0.63 -38.08 -8.80
CA VAL A 457 0.02 -37.58 -7.56
C VAL A 457 0.12 -38.62 -6.44
N SER A 458 -0.11 -39.90 -6.71
CA SER A 458 0.10 -40.98 -5.74
C SER A 458 1.53 -40.97 -5.15
N GLY A 459 2.53 -40.76 -5.98
CA GLY A 459 3.91 -40.60 -5.54
C GLY A 459 4.16 -39.31 -4.74
N MET A 460 3.60 -38.20 -5.19
CA MET A 460 3.75 -36.91 -4.53
C MET A 460 3.12 -36.88 -3.13
N LEU A 461 2.03 -37.60 -2.90
CA LEU A 461 1.38 -37.69 -1.59
C LEU A 461 2.24 -38.36 -0.51
N THR A 462 3.34 -39.01 -0.87
CA THR A 462 4.30 -39.56 0.09
C THR A 462 5.30 -38.51 0.60
N ILE A 463 5.39 -37.34 -0.06
CA ILE A 463 6.31 -36.28 0.32
C ILE A 463 5.75 -35.60 1.58
N GLY A 464 6.56 -35.53 2.62
CA GLY A 464 6.16 -34.98 3.91
C GLY A 464 7.33 -34.88 4.88
N PRO A 465 7.11 -34.65 6.17
CA PRO A 465 8.16 -34.39 7.15
C PRO A 465 9.26 -35.46 7.24
N ARG A 466 8.96 -36.71 6.86
CA ARG A 466 9.93 -37.81 6.86
C ARG A 466 10.54 -38.10 5.50
N PHE A 467 10.08 -37.48 4.43
CA PHE A 467 10.54 -37.70 3.07
C PHE A 467 10.40 -36.42 2.23
N GLY A 468 11.52 -35.73 1.96
CA GLY A 468 11.55 -34.54 1.12
C GLY A 468 10.96 -33.27 1.74
N GLY A 469 10.43 -33.32 2.97
CA GLY A 469 9.87 -32.18 3.69
C GLY A 469 10.85 -31.52 4.68
N ALA A 470 12.11 -31.94 4.71
CA ALA A 470 13.10 -31.44 5.67
C ALA A 470 13.84 -30.17 5.21
N VAL A 471 13.63 -29.73 3.98
CA VAL A 471 14.39 -28.61 3.37
C VAL A 471 14.10 -27.28 4.09
N ASP A 472 12.83 -26.91 4.21
CA ASP A 472 12.42 -25.69 4.93
C ASP A 472 12.73 -25.78 6.43
N GLY A 473 12.52 -26.94 7.02
CA GLY A 473 12.80 -27.14 8.44
C GLY A 473 14.28 -27.03 8.78
N ALA A 474 15.17 -27.56 7.94
CA ALA A 474 16.60 -27.36 8.09
C ALA A 474 16.99 -25.89 7.94
N ALA A 475 16.47 -25.22 6.90
CA ALA A 475 16.69 -23.79 6.70
C ALA A 475 16.28 -22.97 7.94
N GLN A 476 15.11 -23.25 8.51
CA GLN A 476 14.59 -22.57 9.70
C GLN A 476 15.45 -22.85 10.94
N MET A 477 15.74 -24.12 11.23
CA MET A 477 16.51 -24.50 12.43
C MET A 477 17.92 -23.92 12.44
N PHE A 478 18.63 -24.02 11.32
CA PHE A 478 20.01 -23.50 11.22
C PHE A 478 20.03 -21.96 11.19
N SER A 479 19.07 -21.34 10.53
CA SER A 479 18.92 -19.89 10.55
C SER A 479 18.64 -19.35 11.95
N ASP A 480 17.72 -19.97 12.70
CA ASP A 480 17.39 -19.57 14.08
C ASP A 480 18.59 -19.72 15.01
N ALA A 481 19.26 -20.87 14.94
CA ALA A 481 20.45 -21.12 15.77
C ALA A 481 21.57 -20.12 15.50
N TYR A 482 21.85 -19.85 14.22
CA TYR A 482 22.84 -18.86 13.80
C TYR A 482 22.47 -17.44 14.27
N ASP A 483 21.21 -17.04 14.08
CA ASP A 483 20.71 -15.72 14.44
C ASP A 483 20.71 -15.43 15.95
N ARG A 484 20.52 -16.48 16.75
CA ARG A 484 20.62 -16.42 18.22
C ARG A 484 22.07 -16.46 18.71
N GLY A 485 23.05 -16.59 17.82
CA GLY A 485 24.46 -16.66 18.15
C GLY A 485 24.86 -17.93 18.93
N LEU A 486 24.08 -19.03 18.77
CA LEU A 486 24.42 -20.29 19.42
C LEU A 486 25.68 -20.87 18.79
N THR A 487 26.64 -21.35 19.64
CA THR A 487 27.71 -22.16 19.13
C THR A 487 27.18 -23.49 18.58
N PRO A 488 27.86 -24.15 17.63
CA PRO A 488 27.45 -25.45 17.12
C PRO A 488 27.17 -26.49 18.22
N GLN A 489 27.97 -26.50 19.30
CA GLN A 489 27.72 -27.40 20.42
C GLN A 489 26.45 -27.06 21.20
N GLN A 490 26.22 -25.77 21.48
CA GLN A 490 24.99 -25.31 22.16
C GLN A 490 23.75 -25.67 21.37
N PHE A 491 23.77 -25.53 20.04
CA PHE A 491 22.66 -25.91 19.16
C PHE A 491 22.39 -27.42 19.26
N ILE A 492 23.43 -28.26 19.17
CA ILE A 492 23.29 -29.71 19.30
C ILE A 492 22.68 -30.09 20.67
N ASP A 493 23.19 -29.48 21.76
CA ASP A 493 22.73 -29.76 23.12
C ASP A 493 21.29 -29.29 23.35
N GLU A 494 20.92 -28.16 22.79
CA GLU A 494 19.52 -27.68 22.83
C GLU A 494 18.58 -28.66 22.13
N MET A 495 18.93 -29.13 20.93
CA MET A 495 18.11 -30.10 20.18
C MET A 495 18.00 -31.44 20.91
N LYS A 496 19.11 -31.89 21.51
CA LYS A 496 19.09 -33.08 22.34
C LYS A 496 18.20 -32.94 23.57
N LYS A 497 18.28 -31.79 24.25
CA LYS A 497 17.39 -31.48 25.40
C LYS A 497 15.93 -31.46 25.04
N LYS A 498 15.59 -30.98 23.84
CA LYS A 498 14.22 -30.98 23.29
C LYS A 498 13.76 -32.37 22.80
N GLY A 499 14.63 -33.36 22.77
CA GLY A 499 14.31 -34.68 22.19
C GLY A 499 14.04 -34.62 20.69
N GLN A 500 14.57 -33.63 19.98
CA GLN A 500 14.33 -33.40 18.57
C GLN A 500 15.57 -33.69 17.73
N ASN A 501 15.38 -34.30 16.57
CA ASN A 501 16.45 -34.48 15.60
C ASN A 501 16.74 -33.15 14.90
N ILE A 502 18.02 -32.89 14.58
CA ILE A 502 18.42 -31.78 13.73
C ILE A 502 18.06 -32.13 12.29
N GLN A 503 17.08 -31.42 11.72
CA GLN A 503 16.68 -31.63 10.34
C GLN A 503 17.87 -31.29 9.41
N GLY A 504 18.07 -32.12 8.40
CA GLY A 504 19.19 -31.93 7.48
C GLY A 504 20.51 -32.60 7.94
N ILE A 505 20.59 -33.16 9.15
CA ILE A 505 21.71 -33.93 9.63
C ILE A 505 21.38 -35.42 9.70
N GLY A 506 22.28 -36.26 9.18
CA GLY A 506 22.19 -37.71 9.18
C GLY A 506 21.74 -38.31 7.85
N HIS A 507 22.29 -39.46 7.51
CA HIS A 507 21.96 -40.24 6.33
C HIS A 507 21.94 -41.72 6.64
N ARG A 508 21.03 -42.47 5.98
CA ARG A 508 20.88 -43.92 6.22
C ARG A 508 22.03 -44.73 5.67
N VAL A 509 22.61 -44.32 4.52
CA VAL A 509 23.62 -45.08 3.77
C VAL A 509 24.94 -44.29 3.61
N LYS A 510 24.87 -42.95 3.54
CA LYS A 510 26.02 -42.08 3.32
C LYS A 510 26.69 -41.69 4.63
N SER A 511 28.00 -41.47 4.59
CA SER A 511 28.83 -41.09 5.71
C SER A 511 30.02 -40.24 5.25
N ILE A 512 30.88 -39.82 6.19
CA ILE A 512 32.14 -39.13 5.88
C ILE A 512 33.06 -39.98 4.96
N HIS A 513 32.96 -41.31 5.03
CA HIS A 513 33.74 -42.25 4.20
C HIS A 513 33.08 -42.57 2.87
N ASN A 514 31.80 -42.30 2.74
CA ASN A 514 31.01 -42.47 1.52
C ASN A 514 30.11 -41.25 1.29
N PRO A 515 30.67 -40.08 0.89
CA PRO A 515 29.95 -38.81 0.79
C PRO A 515 28.86 -38.82 -0.28
N ASP A 516 27.85 -38.01 -0.08
CA ASP A 516 26.80 -37.77 -1.10
C ASP A 516 27.31 -36.70 -2.09
N MET A 517 27.58 -37.11 -3.32
CA MET A 517 28.06 -36.22 -4.37
C MET A 517 27.13 -35.05 -4.67
N ARG A 518 25.82 -35.20 -4.43
CA ARG A 518 24.84 -34.11 -4.58
C ARG A 518 25.15 -32.99 -3.60
N VAL A 519 25.43 -33.33 -2.34
CA VAL A 519 25.83 -32.37 -1.30
C VAL A 519 27.14 -31.69 -1.66
N THR A 520 28.13 -32.46 -2.17
CA THR A 520 29.41 -31.91 -2.60
C THR A 520 29.24 -30.85 -3.67
N VAL A 521 28.49 -31.16 -4.75
CA VAL A 521 28.25 -30.24 -5.88
C VAL A 521 27.54 -28.97 -5.44
N ILE A 522 26.47 -29.09 -4.61
CA ILE A 522 25.70 -27.94 -4.12
C ILE A 522 26.54 -27.06 -3.21
N LYS A 523 27.25 -27.67 -2.24
CA LYS A 523 28.10 -26.99 -1.29
C LYS A 523 29.24 -26.21 -1.97
N GLU A 524 29.95 -26.85 -2.88
CA GLU A 524 31.02 -26.21 -3.65
C GLU A 524 30.51 -25.04 -4.49
N TYR A 525 29.36 -25.23 -5.16
CA TYR A 525 28.76 -24.14 -5.91
C TYR A 525 28.42 -22.96 -5.02
N ALA A 526 27.76 -23.19 -3.87
CA ALA A 526 27.38 -22.14 -2.93
C ALA A 526 28.61 -21.40 -2.37
N LEU A 527 29.62 -22.12 -1.91
CA LEU A 527 30.86 -21.53 -1.39
C LEU A 527 31.63 -20.69 -2.42
N LYS A 528 31.55 -21.07 -3.71
CA LYS A 528 32.22 -20.37 -4.80
C LYS A 528 31.49 -19.15 -5.30
N ASN A 529 30.14 -19.19 -5.35
CA ASN A 529 29.35 -18.23 -6.12
C ASN A 529 28.45 -17.32 -5.27
N PHE A 530 28.16 -17.68 -4.01
CA PHE A 530 27.28 -16.88 -3.17
C PHE A 530 28.04 -15.70 -2.57
N LYS A 531 27.33 -14.57 -2.41
CA LYS A 531 27.87 -13.38 -1.75
C LYS A 531 28.20 -13.62 -0.27
N LYS A 532 27.38 -14.45 0.39
CA LYS A 532 27.53 -14.88 1.78
C LYS A 532 27.14 -16.34 1.90
N SER A 533 27.85 -17.07 2.76
CA SER A 533 27.61 -18.49 3.04
C SER A 533 27.81 -18.74 4.55
N ASP A 534 27.26 -17.84 5.36
CA ASP A 534 27.51 -17.81 6.79
C ASP A 534 26.79 -18.95 7.52
N ILE A 535 25.51 -19.20 7.15
CA ILE A 535 24.71 -20.29 7.71
C ILE A 535 25.26 -21.63 7.23
N LEU A 536 25.69 -21.73 5.96
CA LEU A 536 26.34 -22.94 5.45
C LEU A 536 27.65 -23.25 6.23
N LYS A 537 28.50 -22.27 6.46
CA LYS A 537 29.74 -22.47 7.27
C LYS A 537 29.40 -22.91 8.68
N TYR A 538 28.38 -22.30 9.30
CA TYR A 538 27.92 -22.73 10.62
C TYR A 538 27.42 -24.18 10.60
N ALA A 539 26.68 -24.59 9.57
CA ALA A 539 26.19 -25.96 9.42
C ALA A 539 27.34 -26.97 9.24
N LEU A 540 28.40 -26.59 8.53
CA LEU A 540 29.59 -27.44 8.38
C LEU A 540 30.35 -27.62 9.72
N GLU A 541 30.37 -26.63 10.61
CA GLU A 541 30.88 -26.79 11.96
C GLU A 541 29.99 -27.71 12.82
N VAL A 542 28.68 -27.63 12.66
CA VAL A 542 27.75 -28.59 13.29
C VAL A 542 28.01 -30.00 12.77
N GLU A 543 28.19 -30.20 11.46
CA GLU A 543 28.50 -31.49 10.84
C GLU A 543 29.79 -32.10 11.43
N LYS A 544 30.85 -31.34 11.60
CA LYS A 544 32.10 -31.82 12.23
C LYS A 544 31.86 -32.38 13.63
N LEU A 545 31.02 -31.72 14.44
CA LEU A 545 30.70 -32.18 15.78
C LEU A 545 29.76 -33.39 15.79
N THR A 546 28.81 -33.45 14.88
CA THR A 546 27.88 -34.60 14.82
C THR A 546 28.60 -35.85 14.29
N THR A 547 29.46 -35.72 13.28
CA THR A 547 30.21 -36.81 12.68
C THR A 547 31.31 -37.37 13.61
N SER A 548 31.83 -36.57 14.57
CA SER A 548 32.70 -37.07 15.60
C SER A 548 32.03 -38.09 16.53
N LYS A 549 30.68 -38.09 16.60
CA LYS A 549 29.89 -39.07 17.40
C LYS A 549 29.50 -40.29 16.58
N ARG A 550 29.09 -40.10 15.32
CA ARG A 550 28.74 -41.14 14.35
C ARG A 550 29.03 -40.63 12.94
N ASP A 551 29.77 -41.38 12.16
CA ASP A 551 30.24 -41.05 10.83
C ASP A 551 29.15 -40.77 9.79
N ASN A 552 27.92 -41.25 10.03
CA ASN A 552 26.74 -41.03 9.17
C ASN A 552 25.88 -39.82 9.58
N LEU A 553 26.24 -39.06 10.62
CA LEU A 553 25.54 -37.82 11.00
C LEU A 553 26.07 -36.62 10.19
N ILE A 554 26.17 -36.79 8.89
CA ILE A 554 26.60 -35.81 7.91
C ILE A 554 25.48 -34.84 7.55
N LEU A 555 25.80 -33.70 6.97
CA LEU A 555 24.85 -32.82 6.30
C LEU A 555 24.31 -33.55 5.08
N ASN A 556 23.00 -33.82 5.05
CA ASN A 556 22.35 -34.48 3.93
C ASN A 556 21.91 -33.50 2.85
N VAL A 557 21.38 -33.99 1.75
CA VAL A 557 21.01 -33.16 0.59
C VAL A 557 19.91 -32.16 0.92
N ASP A 558 18.91 -32.52 1.72
CA ASP A 558 17.80 -31.65 2.11
C ASP A 558 18.32 -30.50 2.99
N GLY A 559 19.17 -30.81 3.98
CA GLY A 559 19.82 -29.82 4.82
C GLY A 559 20.70 -28.87 4.04
N CYS A 560 21.55 -29.42 3.15
CA CYS A 560 22.44 -28.61 2.34
C CYS A 560 21.66 -27.64 1.43
N ILE A 561 20.62 -28.12 0.75
CA ILE A 561 19.76 -27.28 -0.09
C ILE A 561 19.12 -26.17 0.75
N GLY A 562 18.45 -26.53 1.85
CA GLY A 562 17.71 -25.57 2.67
C GLY A 562 18.60 -24.46 3.23
N ILE A 563 19.77 -24.83 3.78
CA ILE A 563 20.73 -23.90 4.35
C ILE A 563 21.32 -22.96 3.29
N CYS A 564 21.72 -23.51 2.13
CA CYS A 564 22.21 -22.69 1.01
C CYS A 564 21.14 -21.72 0.50
N PHE A 565 19.88 -22.14 0.44
CA PHE A 565 18.78 -21.23 0.08
C PHE A 565 18.57 -20.11 1.11
N ALA A 566 18.70 -20.40 2.40
CA ALA A 566 18.61 -19.38 3.43
C ALA A 566 19.70 -18.31 3.24
N ASP A 567 20.95 -18.72 3.02
CA ASP A 567 22.06 -17.79 2.72
C ASP A 567 21.81 -16.98 1.43
N MET A 568 21.37 -17.65 0.36
CA MET A 568 21.11 -17.02 -0.93
C MET A 568 19.97 -15.99 -0.84
N LEU A 569 18.82 -16.37 -0.28
CA LEU A 569 17.66 -15.47 -0.20
C LEU A 569 17.96 -14.28 0.70
N ARG A 570 18.61 -14.48 1.86
CA ARG A 570 19.01 -13.40 2.77
C ARG A 570 20.07 -12.47 2.18
N SER A 571 20.81 -12.91 1.17
CA SER A 571 21.74 -12.07 0.40
C SER A 571 21.06 -11.22 -0.66
N GLU A 572 19.91 -11.65 -1.17
CA GLU A 572 19.23 -11.03 -2.30
C GLU A 572 17.96 -10.23 -1.93
N MET A 573 17.44 -10.41 -0.71
CA MET A 573 16.27 -9.73 -0.21
C MET A 573 16.35 -9.46 1.30
N PRO A 574 15.52 -8.56 1.85
CA PRO A 574 15.47 -8.35 3.30
C PRO A 574 15.22 -9.65 4.06
N ARG A 575 15.91 -9.83 5.18
CA ARG A 575 15.83 -11.06 5.99
C ARG A 575 14.39 -11.50 6.29
N LYS A 576 13.51 -10.56 6.71
CA LYS A 576 12.10 -10.88 7.00
C LYS A 576 11.36 -11.45 5.81
N GLU A 577 11.68 -10.98 4.61
CA GLU A 577 11.08 -11.47 3.36
C GLU A 577 11.62 -12.86 3.01
N ALA A 578 12.92 -13.08 3.12
CA ALA A 578 13.54 -14.40 2.92
C ALA A 578 12.95 -15.43 3.88
N ASP A 579 12.87 -15.11 5.17
CA ASP A 579 12.34 -16.00 6.20
C ASP A 579 10.84 -16.29 5.96
N MET A 580 10.08 -15.33 5.45
CA MET A 580 8.67 -15.53 5.06
C MET A 580 8.55 -16.58 3.94
N TYR A 581 9.37 -16.54 2.89
CA TYR A 581 9.34 -17.55 1.82
C TYR A 581 9.69 -18.94 2.35
N ILE A 582 10.67 -19.05 3.23
CA ILE A 582 11.04 -20.32 3.89
C ILE A 582 9.87 -20.84 4.73
N GLN A 583 9.20 -19.99 5.51
CA GLN A 583 8.05 -20.37 6.33
C GLN A 583 6.82 -20.79 5.51
N MET A 584 6.64 -20.23 4.31
CA MET A 584 5.58 -20.61 3.37
C MET A 584 5.83 -21.96 2.68
N GLY A 585 6.99 -22.60 2.86
CA GLY A 585 7.30 -23.87 2.26
C GLY A 585 7.88 -23.77 0.83
N ALA A 586 8.43 -22.63 0.44
CA ALA A 586 8.95 -22.43 -0.91
C ALA A 586 10.07 -23.41 -1.28
N LEU A 587 10.92 -23.78 -0.32
CA LEU A 587 12.05 -24.66 -0.59
C LEU A 587 11.60 -26.13 -0.73
N ASN A 588 10.65 -26.57 0.10
CA ASN A 588 10.00 -27.87 -0.12
C ASN A 588 9.28 -27.92 -1.46
N GLY A 589 8.70 -26.79 -1.92
CA GLY A 589 8.11 -26.66 -3.26
C GLY A 589 9.12 -26.95 -4.38
N LEU A 590 10.38 -26.50 -4.25
CA LEU A 590 11.44 -26.84 -5.22
C LEU A 590 11.76 -28.33 -5.22
N PHE A 591 11.79 -28.97 -4.06
CA PHE A 591 11.95 -30.42 -3.96
C PHE A 591 10.82 -31.16 -4.67
N VAL A 592 9.56 -30.76 -4.44
CA VAL A 592 8.38 -31.32 -5.09
C VAL A 592 8.47 -31.19 -6.61
N LEU A 593 8.86 -30.01 -7.11
CA LEU A 593 9.03 -29.75 -8.53
C LEU A 593 10.10 -30.65 -9.14
N GLY A 594 11.26 -30.73 -8.52
CA GLY A 594 12.33 -31.63 -8.97
C GLY A 594 11.87 -33.08 -8.97
N ARG A 595 11.33 -33.56 -7.86
CA ARG A 595 10.89 -34.95 -7.70
C ARG A 595 9.81 -35.35 -8.72
N SER A 596 8.95 -34.43 -9.14
CA SER A 596 7.92 -34.67 -10.16
C SER A 596 8.52 -35.15 -11.48
N ILE A 597 9.71 -34.68 -11.85
CA ILE A 597 10.42 -35.10 -13.09
C ILE A 597 10.71 -36.61 -13.02
N GLY A 598 11.27 -37.10 -11.91
CA GLY A 598 11.57 -38.51 -11.72
C GLY A 598 10.31 -39.39 -11.64
N LEU A 599 9.26 -38.93 -10.93
CA LEU A 599 7.99 -39.65 -10.85
C LEU A 599 7.34 -39.82 -12.22
N MET A 600 7.37 -38.79 -13.06
CA MET A 600 6.92 -38.90 -14.47
C MET A 600 7.75 -39.90 -15.23
N GLY A 601 9.08 -39.89 -15.05
CA GLY A 601 10.00 -40.85 -15.63
C GLY A 601 9.65 -42.30 -15.27
N HIS A 602 9.38 -42.57 -13.98
CA HIS A 602 8.99 -43.90 -13.52
C HIS A 602 7.65 -44.37 -14.12
N HIS A 603 6.65 -43.45 -14.26
CA HIS A 603 5.41 -43.78 -14.94
C HIS A 603 5.67 -44.19 -16.40
N LEU A 604 6.40 -43.37 -17.14
CA LEU A 604 6.72 -43.63 -18.57
C LEU A 604 7.51 -44.94 -18.73
N ASP A 605 8.44 -45.22 -17.80
CA ASP A 605 9.22 -46.43 -17.79
C ASP A 605 8.35 -47.69 -17.64
N GLN A 606 7.44 -47.71 -16.67
CA GLN A 606 6.50 -48.84 -16.46
C GLN A 606 5.59 -49.07 -17.68
N LYS A 607 5.12 -47.98 -18.33
CA LYS A 607 4.34 -48.09 -19.58
C LYS A 607 5.16 -48.64 -20.72
N ARG A 608 6.41 -48.15 -20.92
CA ARG A 608 7.34 -48.62 -21.94
C ARG A 608 7.68 -50.10 -21.77
N LEU A 609 7.91 -50.51 -20.53
CA LEU A 609 8.23 -51.90 -20.20
C LEU A 609 7.00 -52.82 -20.17
N LYS A 610 5.79 -52.30 -20.42
CA LYS A 610 4.52 -53.04 -20.40
C LYS A 610 4.35 -53.91 -19.13
N GLN A 611 4.75 -53.33 -17.98
CA GLN A 611 4.69 -54.06 -16.71
C GLN A 611 3.23 -54.32 -16.28
N GLY A 612 2.93 -55.57 -15.89
CA GLY A 612 1.63 -55.95 -15.40
C GLY A 612 1.37 -55.47 -13.95
N LEU A 613 0.17 -55.82 -13.43
CA LEU A 613 -0.24 -55.45 -12.07
C LEU A 613 0.82 -55.89 -11.04
N TYR A 614 1.22 -54.94 -10.20
CA TYR A 614 2.10 -55.19 -9.07
C TYR A 614 1.33 -55.85 -7.91
N ARG A 615 1.92 -56.91 -7.39
CA ARG A 615 1.53 -57.51 -6.09
C ARG A 615 2.78 -57.65 -5.27
N HIS A 616 2.72 -57.18 -4.01
CA HIS A 616 3.81 -57.35 -3.07
C HIS A 616 4.00 -58.85 -2.78
N PRO A 617 5.22 -59.39 -2.67
CA PRO A 617 5.47 -60.77 -2.28
C PRO A 617 4.83 -61.04 -0.92
N TRP A 618 4.03 -62.13 -0.86
CA TRP A 618 3.33 -62.46 0.38
C TRP A 618 4.25 -62.92 1.51
N ASP A 619 5.41 -63.48 1.17
CA ASP A 619 6.47 -63.95 2.06
C ASP A 619 7.31 -62.83 2.68
N ASP A 620 7.15 -61.58 2.18
CA ASP A 620 7.74 -60.37 2.75
C ASP A 620 6.79 -59.65 3.74
N ILE A 621 5.67 -60.31 4.08
CA ILE A 621 4.67 -59.81 5.03
C ILE A 621 4.61 -60.71 6.25
N ALA A 622 4.93 -60.18 7.42
CA ALA A 622 4.70 -60.88 8.69
C ALA A 622 3.22 -60.75 9.10
N TYR A 623 2.48 -61.86 9.01
CA TYR A 623 1.10 -61.91 9.48
C TYR A 623 1.08 -62.28 10.98
N MET A 624 0.55 -61.39 11.80
CA MET A 624 0.34 -61.58 13.23
C MET A 624 -1.17 -61.75 13.48
N LEU A 625 -1.66 -62.95 13.23
CA LEU A 625 -3.07 -63.33 13.44
C LEU A 625 -3.13 -64.24 14.65
N ASP A 626 -3.41 -63.69 15.83
CA ASP A 626 -3.65 -64.42 17.08
C ASP A 626 -5.14 -64.63 17.30
#